data_d5f601d3f2dded9918a4629e5b3188eb
#
_entry.id   d5f601d3f2dded9918a4629e5b3188eb
#
_cell.length_a   1.000
_cell.length_b   1.000
_cell.length_c   1.000
_cell.angle_alpha   90.00
_cell.angle_beta   90.00
_cell.angle_gamma   90.00
#
_symmetry.space_group_name_H-M   'P 1'
#
loop_
_entity.id
_entity.type
_entity.pdbx_description
1 polymer ?
#
loop_
_entity_poly.entity_id
_entity_poly.type
_entity_poly.pdbx_seq_one_letter_code
_entity_poly.pdbx_strand_id
1 'polypeptide(L)'
;MKAGVTQPVRTQDSFANFQANVGWGTNNQSSASQYTLTYQSRNRINLEAAYRGSWVVRAAVDAMPEDMTRAGVEFSGLEPEDITTIEQDMMRMAIWDALCDDGKWANLYGGCLAVMLIDGQDFATPLRVDTIAKGQFKGLLILDRWMVSPPVGEVVTEFGPDMGKPVYYNVIADYAAIPKAKIHYSRVIRLDGMDLPFYQRVSENGWGLSVLEPMWDRLIAFDSASVGAGQLIYKAHLRTYKVEGLRGIIAAGGPALAGLEAQMKFTRLAQTNEGMTVMDVKDEFEAHSYTFSGLSDMLTQFAQQLCGALGMPFTRLFGQSPTGLNATGEGEMKQWHEKVKQQQERRLRNPLHRLFAVMSMSSLGKPLPDDFGFEFRSLQESSEAEKADIGVKTVQAISQAIDSQIIDIPTAMKELKNSAPVTGLFGSIDDDAISEAEDAAKAAPPPSEMDLPDVSGLTADSGSALDWIKRWRKK
;
A
#
# COMPACT_ATOMS: atom_id res chain seq x y z
N MET A 1 -42.85 -34.11 -53.52
CA MET A 1 -41.84 -33.32 -52.85
C MET A 1 -42.12 -31.84 -53.07
N LYS A 2 -42.70 -31.15 -52.10
CA LYS A 2 -42.92 -29.69 -52.18
C LYS A 2 -41.67 -28.99 -51.62
N ALA A 3 -41.00 -28.20 -52.45
CA ALA A 3 -39.90 -27.38 -52.06
C ALA A 3 -40.43 -26.28 -51.05
N GLY A 4 -39.92 -26.32 -49.86
CA GLY A 4 -40.20 -25.29 -48.85
C GLY A 4 -39.52 -23.99 -49.24
N VAL A 5 -40.34 -22.98 -49.46
CA VAL A 5 -39.87 -21.61 -49.62
C VAL A 5 -39.37 -21.14 -48.28
N THR A 6 -38.06 -21.11 -48.09
CA THR A 6 -37.42 -20.41 -46.96
C THR A 6 -37.68 -18.93 -47.08
N GLN A 7 -38.60 -18.39 -46.29
CA GLN A 7 -38.75 -16.95 -46.11
C GLN A 7 -37.41 -16.36 -45.62
N PRO A 8 -36.92 -15.26 -46.20
CA PRO A 8 -35.75 -14.60 -45.65
C PRO A 8 -36.09 -14.11 -44.25
N VAL A 9 -35.33 -14.56 -43.29
CA VAL A 9 -35.32 -14.01 -41.91
C VAL A 9 -35.01 -12.52 -42.06
N ARG A 10 -36.07 -11.70 -41.96
CA ARG A 10 -35.89 -10.24 -41.81
C ARG A 10 -35.17 -10.05 -40.49
N THR A 11 -33.91 -9.76 -40.56
CA THR A 11 -33.15 -9.32 -39.41
C THR A 11 -33.78 -8.02 -38.93
N GLN A 12 -34.40 -8.06 -37.74
CA GLN A 12 -34.75 -6.89 -36.95
C GLN A 12 -33.53 -6.07 -36.55
N ASP A 13 -32.38 -6.49 -37.01
CA ASP A 13 -31.06 -6.03 -36.71
C ASP A 13 -30.79 -4.60 -37.18
N SER A 14 -31.36 -4.16 -38.28
CA SER A 14 -31.11 -2.83 -38.84
C SER A 14 -31.72 -1.70 -38.00
N PHE A 15 -32.90 -1.93 -37.38
CA PHE A 15 -33.56 -0.90 -36.56
C PHE A 15 -32.97 -0.86 -35.15
N ALA A 16 -32.63 -2.02 -34.60
CA ALA A 16 -31.89 -2.11 -33.31
C ALA A 16 -30.51 -1.48 -33.44
N ASN A 17 -29.78 -1.72 -34.53
CA ASN A 17 -28.49 -1.08 -34.80
C ASN A 17 -28.63 0.43 -35.01
N PHE A 18 -29.71 0.90 -35.66
CA PHE A 18 -29.96 2.32 -35.78
C PHE A 18 -30.28 2.98 -34.44
N GLN A 19 -31.10 2.35 -33.58
CA GLN A 19 -31.37 2.82 -32.23
C GLN A 19 -30.09 2.87 -31.37
N ALA A 20 -29.26 1.84 -31.44
CA ALA A 20 -28.00 1.80 -30.73
C ALA A 20 -27.01 2.89 -31.20
N ASN A 21 -26.94 3.12 -32.52
CA ASN A 21 -26.07 4.15 -33.09
C ASN A 21 -26.53 5.59 -32.79
N VAL A 22 -27.84 5.79 -32.56
CA VAL A 22 -28.44 7.08 -32.21
C VAL A 22 -28.54 7.24 -30.68
N GLY A 23 -28.24 6.19 -29.90
CA GLY A 23 -28.38 6.21 -28.45
C GLY A 23 -29.83 6.22 -27.97
N TRP A 24 -30.79 5.86 -28.83
CA TRP A 24 -32.20 5.85 -28.51
C TRP A 24 -32.54 4.64 -27.64
N GLY A 25 -33.15 4.86 -26.48
CA GLY A 25 -33.49 3.79 -25.54
C GLY A 25 -32.34 3.43 -24.57
N THR A 26 -31.20 4.12 -24.59
CA THR A 26 -30.24 4.05 -23.50
C THR A 26 -30.82 4.77 -22.29
N ASN A 27 -30.75 4.12 -21.11
CA ASN A 27 -31.20 4.73 -19.87
C ASN A 27 -30.51 6.07 -19.69
N ASN A 28 -31.33 7.12 -19.65
CA ASN A 28 -30.83 8.45 -19.33
C ASN A 28 -30.25 8.42 -17.91
N GLN A 29 -29.15 9.04 -17.72
CA GLN A 29 -28.14 8.89 -16.64
C GLN A 29 -28.66 9.01 -15.19
N SER A 30 -29.91 9.44 -14.96
CA SER A 30 -30.50 9.55 -13.62
C SER A 30 -30.75 8.22 -12.90
N SER A 31 -30.68 7.08 -13.60
CA SER A 31 -30.83 5.73 -13.03
C SER A 31 -29.61 4.83 -13.23
N ALA A 32 -28.45 5.42 -13.62
CA ALA A 32 -27.25 4.67 -13.94
C ALA A 32 -26.50 4.14 -12.70
N SER A 33 -26.83 4.64 -11.51
CA SER A 33 -26.21 4.18 -10.26
C SER A 33 -26.99 3.00 -9.68
N GLN A 34 -26.73 1.81 -10.17
CA GLN A 34 -27.23 0.57 -9.57
C GLN A 34 -26.07 -0.14 -8.89
N TYR A 35 -26.24 -0.44 -7.61
CA TYR A 35 -25.27 -1.25 -6.86
C TYR A 35 -25.47 -2.73 -7.21
N THR A 36 -25.03 -3.14 -8.39
CA THR A 36 -25.09 -4.53 -8.84
C THR A 36 -23.92 -5.31 -8.29
N LEU A 37 -24.18 -6.51 -7.81
CA LEU A 37 -23.11 -7.45 -7.40
C LEU A 37 -22.44 -7.98 -8.66
N THR A 38 -21.22 -7.52 -8.93
CA THR A 38 -20.45 -7.92 -10.11
C THR A 38 -19.56 -9.14 -9.87
N TYR A 39 -19.31 -9.48 -8.60
CA TYR A 39 -18.48 -10.61 -8.17
C TYR A 39 -17.10 -10.65 -8.86
N GLN A 40 -16.47 -9.48 -9.06
CA GLN A 40 -15.16 -9.39 -9.72
C GLN A 40 -14.08 -10.18 -8.97
N SER A 41 -14.17 -10.25 -7.64
CA SER A 41 -13.26 -11.04 -6.81
C SER A 41 -13.27 -12.53 -7.13
N ARG A 42 -14.30 -13.04 -7.81
CA ARG A 42 -14.40 -14.43 -8.26
C ARG A 42 -13.84 -14.66 -9.66
N ASN A 43 -13.52 -13.60 -10.37
CA ASN A 43 -12.97 -13.69 -11.72
C ASN A 43 -11.46 -13.50 -11.71
N ARG A 44 -10.73 -14.58 -11.40
CA ARG A 44 -9.28 -14.59 -11.35
C ARG A 44 -8.65 -14.04 -12.64
N ILE A 45 -9.15 -14.46 -13.79
CA ILE A 45 -8.60 -14.07 -15.10
C ILE A 45 -8.69 -12.56 -15.31
N ASN A 46 -9.83 -11.94 -14.97
CA ASN A 46 -10.00 -10.49 -15.10
C ASN A 46 -9.10 -9.73 -14.11
N LEU A 47 -8.96 -10.20 -12.87
CA LEU A 47 -8.09 -9.59 -11.89
C LEU A 47 -6.61 -9.65 -12.33
N GLU A 48 -6.16 -10.82 -12.82
CA GLU A 48 -4.79 -10.99 -13.34
C GLU A 48 -4.55 -10.13 -14.59
N ALA A 49 -5.53 -10.07 -15.50
CA ALA A 49 -5.44 -9.23 -16.69
C ALA A 49 -5.35 -7.73 -16.33
N ALA A 50 -6.17 -7.27 -15.37
CA ALA A 50 -6.12 -5.90 -14.87
C ALA A 50 -4.79 -5.58 -14.19
N TYR A 51 -4.29 -6.48 -13.33
CA TYR A 51 -3.01 -6.31 -12.65
C TYR A 51 -1.81 -6.27 -13.62
N ARG A 52 -1.87 -7.05 -14.71
CA ARG A 52 -0.84 -7.04 -15.76
C ARG A 52 -0.94 -5.84 -16.68
N GLY A 53 -2.15 -5.38 -16.98
CA GLY A 53 -2.42 -4.38 -18.02
C GLY A 53 -2.47 -2.94 -17.52
N SER A 54 -2.85 -2.70 -16.25
CA SER A 54 -3.00 -1.36 -15.68
C SER A 54 -2.00 -1.10 -14.56
N TRP A 55 -1.16 -0.07 -14.72
CA TRP A 55 -0.22 0.36 -13.69
C TRP A 55 -0.93 0.91 -12.44
N VAL A 56 -2.10 1.52 -12.61
CA VAL A 56 -2.94 2.00 -11.49
C VAL A 56 -3.41 0.83 -10.63
N VAL A 57 -3.83 -0.28 -11.27
CA VAL A 57 -4.23 -1.51 -10.57
C VAL A 57 -3.06 -2.07 -9.78
N ARG A 58 -1.87 -2.12 -10.39
CA ARG A 58 -0.68 -2.59 -9.68
C ARG A 58 -0.38 -1.72 -8.46
N ALA A 59 -0.38 -0.40 -8.62
CA ALA A 59 -0.18 0.52 -7.50
C ALA A 59 -1.25 0.35 -6.40
N ALA A 60 -2.51 0.16 -6.77
CA ALA A 60 -3.61 -0.07 -5.83
C ALA A 60 -3.46 -1.35 -5.01
N VAL A 61 -2.94 -2.41 -5.62
CA VAL A 61 -2.73 -3.71 -4.97
C VAL A 61 -1.48 -3.69 -4.09
N ASP A 62 -0.39 -3.13 -4.60
CA ASP A 62 0.95 -3.29 -4.03
C ASP A 62 1.24 -2.28 -2.91
N ALA A 63 0.73 -1.04 -3.00
CA ALA A 63 1.17 0.07 -2.15
C ALA A 63 0.98 -0.17 -0.65
N MET A 64 -0.18 -0.69 -0.23
CA MET A 64 -0.43 -0.93 1.21
C MET A 64 0.47 -2.04 1.77
N PRO A 65 0.60 -3.23 1.15
CA PRO A 65 1.51 -4.27 1.62
C PRO A 65 2.98 -3.84 1.62
N GLU A 66 3.44 -3.13 0.59
CA GLU A 66 4.80 -2.61 0.54
C GLU A 66 5.08 -1.66 1.70
N ASP A 67 4.18 -0.71 1.96
CA ASP A 67 4.35 0.22 3.06
C ASP A 67 4.20 -0.47 4.43
N MET A 68 3.40 -1.52 4.56
CA MET A 68 3.25 -2.28 5.80
C MET A 68 4.51 -3.08 6.18
N THR A 69 5.33 -3.48 5.21
CA THR A 69 6.43 -4.43 5.43
C THR A 69 7.82 -3.80 5.28
N ARG A 70 7.96 -2.67 4.56
CA ARG A 70 9.26 -2.10 4.19
C ARG A 70 10.13 -1.64 5.35
N ALA A 71 9.52 -1.14 6.44
CA ALA A 71 10.29 -0.61 7.57
C ALA A 71 10.63 -1.67 8.61
N GLY A 72 9.97 -2.82 8.59
CA GLY A 72 10.16 -3.87 9.58
C GLY A 72 9.68 -3.48 10.98
N VAL A 73 10.27 -4.12 11.98
CA VAL A 73 9.93 -3.93 13.39
C VAL A 73 11.18 -3.64 14.22
N GLU A 74 10.97 -3.09 15.40
CA GLU A 74 11.97 -2.94 16.45
C GLU A 74 11.57 -3.87 17.59
N PHE A 75 12.53 -4.69 18.06
CA PHE A 75 12.30 -5.67 19.11
C PHE A 75 12.63 -5.09 20.50
N SER A 76 11.90 -5.54 21.51
CA SER A 76 12.17 -5.26 22.91
C SER A 76 12.10 -6.55 23.74
N GLY A 77 12.77 -6.58 24.90
CA GLY A 77 12.81 -7.76 25.76
C GLY A 77 13.74 -8.89 25.29
N LEU A 78 14.63 -8.62 24.30
CA LEU A 78 15.64 -9.56 23.82
C LEU A 78 17.03 -8.96 23.98
N GLU A 79 18.04 -9.82 24.15
CA GLU A 79 19.44 -9.42 24.14
C GLU A 79 19.86 -8.95 22.73
N PRO A 80 20.76 -7.98 22.60
CA PRO A 80 21.19 -7.42 21.30
C PRO A 80 21.72 -8.47 20.30
N GLU A 81 22.41 -9.50 20.79
CA GLU A 81 22.92 -10.59 19.96
C GLU A 81 21.79 -11.47 19.39
N ASP A 82 20.75 -11.70 20.18
CA ASP A 82 19.56 -12.46 19.77
C ASP A 82 18.76 -11.69 18.72
N ILE A 83 18.61 -10.37 18.91
CA ILE A 83 17.96 -9.49 17.92
C ILE A 83 18.68 -9.57 16.59
N THR A 84 20.01 -9.42 16.61
CA THR A 84 20.83 -9.50 15.41
C THR A 84 20.67 -10.84 14.71
N THR A 85 20.64 -11.94 15.46
CA THR A 85 20.47 -13.29 14.91
C THR A 85 19.11 -13.47 14.25
N ILE A 86 18.04 -13.01 14.91
CA ILE A 86 16.67 -13.07 14.34
C ILE A 86 16.57 -12.20 13.08
N GLU A 87 17.08 -10.97 13.08
CA GLU A 87 17.04 -10.08 11.91
C GLU A 87 17.83 -10.65 10.73
N GLN A 88 19.01 -11.24 10.96
CA GLN A 88 19.77 -11.93 9.91
C GLN A 88 19.03 -13.12 9.33
N ASP A 89 18.36 -13.92 10.16
CA ASP A 89 17.56 -15.05 9.71
C ASP A 89 16.31 -14.59 8.96
N MET A 90 15.65 -13.50 9.38
CA MET A 90 14.53 -12.88 8.64
C MET A 90 14.97 -12.42 7.26
N MET A 91 16.13 -11.79 7.16
CA MET A 91 16.71 -11.34 5.89
C MET A 91 17.07 -12.54 5.00
N ARG A 92 17.76 -13.54 5.53
CA ARG A 92 18.16 -14.75 4.79
C ARG A 92 16.96 -15.53 4.24
N MET A 93 15.86 -15.57 4.97
CA MET A 93 14.62 -16.25 4.57
C MET A 93 13.63 -15.35 3.83
N ALA A 94 14.00 -14.10 3.55
CA ALA A 94 13.14 -13.09 2.86
C ALA A 94 11.74 -12.98 3.48
N ILE A 95 11.65 -12.94 4.82
CA ILE A 95 10.38 -12.98 5.55
C ILE A 95 9.50 -11.77 5.22
N TRP A 96 10.08 -10.57 5.17
CA TRP A 96 9.34 -9.35 4.84
C TRP A 96 8.83 -9.34 3.41
N ASP A 97 9.61 -9.86 2.44
CA ASP A 97 9.18 -9.99 1.05
C ASP A 97 8.02 -10.98 0.92
N ALA A 98 8.10 -12.12 1.61
CA ALA A 98 7.02 -13.10 1.65
C ALA A 98 5.73 -12.52 2.27
N LEU A 99 5.82 -11.75 3.36
CA LEU A 99 4.67 -11.08 3.98
C LEU A 99 4.10 -9.98 3.08
N CYS A 100 4.96 -9.27 2.34
CA CYS A 100 4.54 -8.31 1.32
C CYS A 100 3.72 -9.00 0.22
N ASP A 101 4.21 -10.12 -0.30
CA ASP A 101 3.52 -10.90 -1.32
C ASP A 101 2.20 -11.49 -0.80
N ASP A 102 2.16 -11.98 0.45
CA ASP A 102 0.90 -12.41 1.11
C ASP A 102 -0.13 -11.27 1.11
N GLY A 103 0.30 -10.06 1.47
CA GLY A 103 -0.54 -8.85 1.42
C GLY A 103 -0.99 -8.47 0.01
N LYS A 104 -0.09 -8.50 -0.98
CA LYS A 104 -0.41 -8.19 -2.39
C LYS A 104 -1.46 -9.14 -2.95
N TRP A 105 -1.28 -10.44 -2.75
CA TRP A 105 -2.24 -11.43 -3.25
C TRP A 105 -3.54 -11.44 -2.44
N ALA A 106 -3.49 -11.12 -1.15
CA ALA A 106 -4.70 -10.87 -0.37
C ALA A 106 -5.50 -9.69 -0.91
N ASN A 107 -4.84 -8.58 -1.27
CA ASN A 107 -5.48 -7.41 -1.88
C ASN A 107 -6.02 -7.72 -3.28
N LEU A 108 -5.26 -8.46 -4.11
CA LEU A 108 -5.68 -8.77 -5.48
C LEU A 108 -6.84 -9.75 -5.51
N TYR A 109 -6.75 -10.84 -4.76
CA TYR A 109 -7.72 -11.94 -4.84
C TYR A 109 -8.74 -11.97 -3.72
N GLY A 110 -8.57 -11.16 -2.68
CA GLY A 110 -9.45 -11.16 -1.51
C GLY A 110 -9.00 -12.08 -0.38
N GLY A 111 -7.89 -12.77 -0.51
CA GLY A 111 -7.30 -13.59 0.54
C GLY A 111 -6.04 -14.34 0.12
N CYS A 112 -5.13 -14.49 1.06
CA CYS A 112 -3.87 -15.22 0.90
C CYS A 112 -3.43 -15.83 2.22
N LEU A 113 -2.55 -16.81 2.15
CA LEU A 113 -1.97 -17.52 3.28
C LEU A 113 -0.44 -17.55 3.15
N ALA A 114 0.27 -17.15 4.18
CA ALA A 114 1.67 -17.45 4.33
C ALA A 114 1.83 -18.65 5.27
N VAL A 115 2.28 -19.77 4.73
CA VAL A 115 2.41 -21.05 5.42
C VAL A 115 3.81 -21.18 6.01
N MET A 116 3.92 -21.44 7.31
CA MET A 116 5.19 -21.66 7.98
C MET A 116 5.78 -23.02 7.61
N LEU A 117 6.92 -23.04 6.94
CA LEU A 117 7.64 -24.25 6.55
C LEU A 117 8.56 -24.69 7.70
N ILE A 118 8.21 -25.78 8.36
CA ILE A 118 8.94 -26.34 9.53
C ILE A 118 9.28 -27.78 9.24
N ASP A 119 10.57 -28.08 9.16
CA ASP A 119 11.08 -29.44 8.97
C ASP A 119 10.68 -30.34 10.13
N GLY A 120 10.28 -31.59 9.81
CA GLY A 120 9.94 -32.59 10.80
C GLY A 120 8.55 -32.47 11.41
N GLN A 121 7.75 -31.48 11.00
CA GLN A 121 6.34 -31.35 11.42
C GLN A 121 5.39 -31.54 10.23
N ASP A 122 4.33 -32.33 10.42
CA ASP A 122 3.28 -32.49 9.43
C ASP A 122 2.38 -31.25 9.37
N PHE A 123 2.09 -30.77 8.15
CA PHE A 123 1.22 -29.63 7.91
C PHE A 123 -0.20 -29.79 8.46
N ALA A 124 -0.70 -31.01 8.54
CA ALA A 124 -2.05 -31.31 9.03
C ALA A 124 -2.16 -31.25 10.56
N THR A 125 -1.05 -31.23 11.29
CA THR A 125 -1.07 -31.16 12.76
C THR A 125 -1.03 -29.70 13.24
N PRO A 126 -1.61 -29.41 14.42
CA PRO A 126 -1.45 -28.10 15.06
C PRO A 126 0.03 -27.70 15.19
N LEU A 127 0.30 -26.41 15.09
CA LEU A 127 1.64 -25.88 15.31
C LEU A 127 2.09 -26.14 16.76
N ARG A 128 3.23 -26.76 16.93
CA ARG A 128 3.88 -26.99 18.22
C ARG A 128 5.20 -26.24 18.26
N VAL A 129 5.16 -25.04 18.83
CA VAL A 129 6.33 -24.15 18.91
C VAL A 129 7.40 -24.77 19.79
N ASP A 130 7.04 -25.39 20.90
CA ASP A 130 7.89 -26.05 21.88
C ASP A 130 8.73 -27.22 21.34
N THR A 131 8.31 -27.82 20.24
CA THR A 131 9.00 -28.96 19.61
C THR A 131 9.93 -28.56 18.47
N ILE A 132 10.04 -27.27 18.18
CA ILE A 132 10.89 -26.78 17.08
C ILE A 132 12.34 -26.77 17.54
N ALA A 133 13.20 -27.49 16.84
CA ALA A 133 14.63 -27.48 17.07
C ALA A 133 15.32 -26.39 16.21
N LYS A 134 16.54 -26.08 16.58
CA LYS A 134 17.36 -25.05 15.90
C LYS A 134 17.51 -25.37 14.42
N GLY A 135 17.21 -24.37 13.57
CA GLY A 135 17.32 -24.46 12.12
C GLY A 135 16.15 -25.18 11.39
N GLN A 136 15.06 -25.58 12.09
CA GLN A 136 13.93 -26.26 11.44
C GLN A 136 12.98 -25.35 10.69
N PHE A 137 12.86 -24.08 11.07
CA PHE A 137 12.07 -23.13 10.29
C PHE A 137 12.82 -22.74 9.02
N LYS A 138 12.16 -22.85 7.85
CA LYS A 138 12.77 -22.63 6.53
C LYS A 138 12.25 -21.41 5.80
N GLY A 139 11.21 -20.74 6.33
CA GLY A 139 10.60 -19.58 5.71
C GLY A 139 9.10 -19.74 5.52
N LEU A 140 8.54 -18.91 4.67
CA LEU A 140 7.11 -18.84 4.39
C LEU A 140 6.82 -19.29 2.95
N LEU A 141 5.77 -20.09 2.76
CA LEU A 141 5.21 -20.43 1.45
C LEU A 141 3.92 -19.66 1.25
N ILE A 142 3.84 -18.91 0.16
CA ILE A 142 2.69 -18.06 -0.13
C ILE A 142 1.69 -18.81 -1.01
N LEU A 143 0.44 -18.91 -0.55
CA LEU A 143 -0.67 -19.57 -1.23
C LEU A 143 -1.86 -18.63 -1.29
N ASP A 144 -2.22 -18.18 -2.48
CA ASP A 144 -3.41 -17.36 -2.67
C ASP A 144 -4.72 -18.17 -2.54
N ARG A 145 -5.86 -17.44 -2.50
CA ARG A 145 -7.18 -18.10 -2.31
C ARG A 145 -7.53 -19.13 -3.38
N TRP A 146 -6.91 -19.05 -4.58
CA TRP A 146 -7.18 -19.98 -5.69
C TRP A 146 -6.34 -21.25 -5.60
N MET A 147 -5.30 -21.23 -4.78
CA MET A 147 -4.42 -22.36 -4.55
C MET A 147 -4.90 -23.25 -3.41
N VAL A 148 -5.85 -22.77 -2.61
CA VAL A 148 -6.35 -23.45 -1.41
C VAL A 148 -7.87 -23.46 -1.36
N SER A 149 -8.44 -24.53 -0.78
CA SER A 149 -9.88 -24.65 -0.53
C SER A 149 -10.11 -24.93 0.96
N PRO A 150 -10.82 -24.07 1.70
CA PRO A 150 -11.24 -24.39 3.04
C PRO A 150 -12.32 -25.50 2.98
N PRO A 151 -12.26 -26.54 3.82
CA PRO A 151 -13.31 -27.55 3.89
C PRO A 151 -14.60 -26.94 4.41
N VAL A 152 -15.72 -27.36 3.83
CA VAL A 152 -17.05 -26.91 4.26
C VAL A 152 -17.39 -27.54 5.61
N GLY A 153 -17.68 -26.67 6.62
CA GLY A 153 -18.19 -27.11 7.92
C GLY A 153 -17.14 -27.45 9.00
N GLU A 154 -15.86 -27.56 8.66
CA GLU A 154 -14.80 -27.72 9.66
C GLU A 154 -14.28 -26.34 10.10
N VAL A 155 -14.90 -25.75 11.13
CA VAL A 155 -14.51 -24.45 11.68
C VAL A 155 -14.03 -24.57 13.12
N VAL A 156 -13.16 -23.64 13.51
CA VAL A 156 -12.67 -23.51 14.90
C VAL A 156 -13.86 -23.13 15.79
N THR A 157 -14.17 -23.95 16.77
CA THR A 157 -15.27 -23.76 17.73
C THR A 157 -14.79 -23.25 19.09
N GLU A 158 -13.50 -23.29 19.34
CA GLU A 158 -12.90 -22.77 20.57
C GLU A 158 -13.04 -21.25 20.64
N PHE A 159 -13.36 -20.75 21.84
CA PHE A 159 -13.45 -19.33 22.09
C PHE A 159 -12.08 -18.68 21.92
N GLY A 160 -11.98 -17.69 21.02
CA GLY A 160 -10.73 -16.99 20.74
C GLY A 160 -10.77 -16.22 19.43
N PRO A 161 -9.65 -15.59 19.05
CA PRO A 161 -9.57 -14.73 17.85
C PRO A 161 -9.69 -15.53 16.54
N ASP A 162 -9.54 -16.85 16.58
CA ASP A 162 -9.62 -17.72 15.41
C ASP A 162 -10.98 -18.44 15.32
N MET A 163 -11.91 -18.21 16.26
CA MET A 163 -13.24 -18.80 16.24
C MET A 163 -13.98 -18.48 14.92
N GLY A 164 -14.55 -19.52 14.31
CA GLY A 164 -15.27 -19.42 13.04
C GLY A 164 -14.38 -19.47 11.80
N LYS A 165 -13.04 -19.46 11.95
CA LYS A 165 -12.13 -19.69 10.83
C LYS A 165 -12.08 -21.19 10.47
N PRO A 166 -11.75 -21.56 9.22
CA PRO A 166 -11.53 -22.96 8.86
C PRO A 166 -10.43 -23.59 9.71
N VAL A 167 -10.64 -24.82 10.19
CA VAL A 167 -9.61 -25.58 10.92
C VAL A 167 -8.45 -25.95 9.99
N TYR A 168 -8.77 -26.24 8.73
CA TYR A 168 -7.80 -26.65 7.73
C TYR A 168 -7.96 -25.91 6.41
N TYR A 169 -6.89 -25.88 5.65
CA TYR A 169 -6.85 -25.44 4.26
C TYR A 169 -6.31 -26.59 3.40
N ASN A 170 -7.07 -27.03 2.41
CA ASN A 170 -6.63 -28.06 1.48
C ASN A 170 -5.93 -27.39 0.29
N VAL A 171 -4.70 -27.77 0.00
CA VAL A 171 -3.98 -27.28 -1.18
C VAL A 171 -4.55 -27.99 -2.41
N ILE A 172 -5.09 -27.19 -3.34
CA ILE A 172 -5.67 -27.67 -4.61
C ILE A 172 -4.80 -27.31 -5.81
N ALA A 173 -3.78 -26.47 -5.62
CA ALA A 173 -2.86 -26.12 -6.68
C ALA A 173 -2.15 -27.35 -7.25
N ASP A 174 -2.19 -27.51 -8.58
CA ASP A 174 -1.51 -28.61 -9.27
C ASP A 174 -0.16 -28.15 -9.79
N TYR A 175 0.77 -27.92 -8.86
CA TYR A 175 2.12 -27.51 -9.15
C TYR A 175 3.11 -28.36 -8.36
N ALA A 176 4.09 -28.94 -9.06
CA ALA A 176 4.97 -29.97 -8.48
C ALA A 176 5.79 -29.49 -7.26
N ALA A 177 6.09 -28.20 -7.17
CA ALA A 177 6.84 -27.62 -6.05
C ALA A 177 5.98 -27.36 -4.80
N ILE A 178 4.63 -27.44 -4.92
CA ILE A 178 3.72 -27.19 -3.81
C ILE A 178 3.16 -28.53 -3.33
N PRO A 179 3.43 -28.94 -2.08
CA PRO A 179 2.92 -30.20 -1.57
C PRO A 179 1.39 -30.16 -1.49
N LYS A 180 0.70 -31.18 -2.06
CA LYS A 180 -0.73 -31.38 -1.88
C LYS A 180 -0.97 -31.81 -0.43
N ALA A 181 -1.14 -30.87 0.45
CA ALA A 181 -1.27 -31.08 1.88
C ALA A 181 -2.55 -30.44 2.43
N LYS A 182 -3.02 -30.99 3.54
CA LYS A 182 -4.00 -30.38 4.41
C LYS A 182 -3.24 -29.55 5.44
N ILE A 183 -3.46 -28.25 5.52
CA ILE A 183 -2.71 -27.34 6.36
C ILE A 183 -3.57 -26.87 7.51
N HIS A 184 -3.10 -27.08 8.75
CA HIS A 184 -3.80 -26.62 9.95
C HIS A 184 -3.73 -25.11 10.09
N TYR A 185 -4.82 -24.46 10.52
CA TYR A 185 -4.91 -22.98 10.61
C TYR A 185 -3.83 -22.32 11.46
N SER A 186 -3.34 -23.02 12.52
CA SER A 186 -2.30 -22.46 13.40
C SER A 186 -0.94 -22.29 12.71
N ARG A 187 -0.73 -22.94 11.56
CA ARG A 187 0.52 -22.90 10.78
C ARG A 187 0.54 -21.83 9.71
N VAL A 188 -0.52 -21.03 9.60
CA VAL A 188 -0.63 -20.03 8.56
C VAL A 188 -0.77 -18.63 9.16
N ILE A 189 -0.19 -17.66 8.49
CA ILE A 189 -0.56 -16.26 8.59
C ILE A 189 -1.59 -16.05 7.49
N ARG A 190 -2.79 -15.68 7.86
CA ARG A 190 -3.88 -15.44 6.92
C ARG A 190 -4.13 -13.95 6.82
N LEU A 191 -4.00 -13.43 5.61
CA LEU A 191 -4.42 -12.08 5.27
C LEU A 191 -5.66 -12.14 4.38
N ASP A 192 -6.74 -11.51 4.82
CA ASP A 192 -7.94 -11.33 4.01
C ASP A 192 -7.85 -10.01 3.24
N GLY A 193 -8.56 -9.90 2.12
CA GLY A 193 -8.71 -8.64 1.40
C GLY A 193 -9.58 -7.63 2.16
N MET A 194 -10.52 -6.98 1.45
CA MET A 194 -11.46 -6.08 2.10
C MET A 194 -12.50 -6.87 2.91
N ASP A 195 -12.85 -6.31 4.07
CA ASP A 195 -13.83 -6.93 4.97
C ASP A 195 -15.23 -6.98 4.35
N LEU A 196 -15.96 -8.04 4.68
CA LEU A 196 -17.32 -8.28 4.25
C LEU A 196 -18.25 -8.50 5.44
N PRO A 197 -19.52 -8.08 5.34
CA PRO A 197 -20.58 -8.54 6.23
C PRO A 197 -20.69 -10.06 6.21
N PHE A 198 -21.18 -10.65 7.30
CA PHE A 198 -21.18 -12.09 7.52
C PHE A 198 -21.71 -12.92 6.32
N TYR A 199 -22.91 -12.63 5.82
CA TYR A 199 -23.50 -13.39 4.73
C TYR A 199 -22.75 -13.27 3.41
N GLN A 200 -22.17 -12.10 3.14
CA GLN A 200 -21.31 -11.88 1.97
C GLN A 200 -20.01 -12.67 2.10
N ARG A 201 -19.42 -12.67 3.30
CA ARG A 201 -18.21 -13.46 3.59
C ARG A 201 -18.46 -14.97 3.43
N VAL A 202 -19.61 -15.48 3.86
CA VAL A 202 -20.00 -16.87 3.63
C VAL A 202 -20.09 -17.15 2.12
N SER A 203 -20.67 -16.24 1.34
CA SER A 203 -20.76 -16.40 -0.12
C SER A 203 -19.40 -16.37 -0.82
N GLU A 204 -18.38 -15.78 -0.20
CA GLU A 204 -16.98 -15.76 -0.66
C GLU A 204 -16.12 -16.89 -0.04
N ASN A 205 -16.76 -17.97 0.46
CA ASN A 205 -16.09 -19.10 1.11
C ASN A 205 -15.21 -18.67 2.30
N GLY A 206 -15.65 -17.66 3.04
CA GLY A 206 -14.95 -17.13 4.20
C GLY A 206 -13.81 -16.15 3.88
N TRP A 207 -13.56 -15.84 2.62
CA TRP A 207 -12.56 -14.84 2.19
C TRP A 207 -13.12 -13.41 2.17
N GLY A 208 -12.24 -12.41 2.06
CA GLY A 208 -12.61 -11.03 1.78
C GLY A 208 -12.82 -10.74 0.29
N LEU A 209 -12.99 -9.47 -0.05
CA LEU A 209 -13.04 -9.00 -1.43
C LEU A 209 -11.67 -8.52 -1.91
N SER A 210 -11.48 -8.58 -3.24
CA SER A 210 -10.43 -7.83 -3.91
C SER A 210 -10.60 -6.33 -3.66
N VAL A 211 -9.50 -5.62 -3.45
CA VAL A 211 -9.53 -4.14 -3.35
C VAL A 211 -10.00 -3.49 -4.66
N LEU A 212 -9.96 -4.22 -5.76
CA LEU A 212 -10.36 -3.76 -7.08
C LEU A 212 -11.88 -3.79 -7.29
N GLU A 213 -12.62 -4.63 -6.57
CA GLU A 213 -14.05 -4.81 -6.81
C GLU A 213 -14.87 -3.53 -6.60
N PRO A 214 -14.73 -2.78 -5.50
CA PRO A 214 -15.48 -1.55 -5.30
C PRO A 214 -15.10 -0.41 -6.26
N MET A 215 -13.90 -0.45 -6.81
CA MET A 215 -13.39 0.58 -7.71
C MET A 215 -13.48 0.20 -9.20
N TRP A 216 -13.94 -1.01 -9.51
CA TRP A 216 -13.85 -1.60 -10.84
C TRP A 216 -14.45 -0.71 -11.94
N ASP A 217 -15.67 -0.21 -11.73
CA ASP A 217 -16.35 0.66 -12.70
C ASP A 217 -15.62 2.01 -12.86
N ARG A 218 -15.04 2.53 -11.77
CA ARG A 218 -14.25 3.78 -11.80
C ARG A 218 -12.93 3.60 -12.53
N LEU A 219 -12.31 2.43 -12.38
CA LEU A 219 -11.11 2.06 -13.09
C LEU A 219 -11.35 1.98 -14.59
N ILE A 220 -12.41 1.26 -15.00
CA ILE A 220 -12.82 1.19 -16.42
C ILE A 220 -13.09 2.58 -16.99
N ALA A 221 -13.77 3.43 -16.23
CA ALA A 221 -14.08 4.80 -16.67
C ALA A 221 -12.80 5.63 -16.85
N PHE A 222 -11.84 5.54 -15.92
CA PHE A 222 -10.56 6.23 -15.99
C PHE A 222 -9.73 5.75 -17.19
N ASP A 223 -9.55 4.44 -17.34
CA ASP A 223 -8.77 3.87 -18.43
C ASP A 223 -9.40 4.19 -19.79
N SER A 224 -10.73 4.09 -19.91
CA SER A 224 -11.46 4.44 -21.13
C SER A 224 -11.36 5.93 -21.47
N ALA A 225 -11.46 6.81 -20.47
CA ALA A 225 -11.31 8.25 -20.66
C ALA A 225 -9.87 8.60 -21.07
N SER A 226 -8.87 7.96 -20.47
CA SER A 226 -7.46 8.16 -20.79
C SER A 226 -7.14 7.73 -22.24
N VAL A 227 -7.60 6.55 -22.66
CA VAL A 227 -7.47 6.07 -24.06
C VAL A 227 -8.23 6.98 -25.01
N GLY A 228 -9.47 7.37 -24.67
CA GLY A 228 -10.28 8.30 -25.46
C GLY A 228 -9.61 9.66 -25.62
N ALA A 229 -8.99 10.19 -24.56
CA ALA A 229 -8.22 11.42 -24.62
C ALA A 229 -7.05 11.32 -25.62
N GLY A 230 -6.29 10.22 -25.56
CA GLY A 230 -5.22 9.94 -26.54
C GLY A 230 -5.74 9.89 -27.96
N GLN A 231 -6.86 9.21 -28.20
CA GLN A 231 -7.46 9.14 -29.53
C GLN A 231 -7.97 10.49 -30.04
N LEU A 232 -8.50 11.34 -29.16
CA LEU A 232 -8.93 12.69 -29.51
C LEU A 232 -7.74 13.55 -29.95
N ILE A 233 -6.59 13.44 -29.29
CA ILE A 233 -5.36 14.16 -29.68
C ILE A 233 -4.93 13.75 -31.09
N TYR A 234 -4.99 12.46 -31.43
CA TYR A 234 -4.69 12.01 -32.78
C TYR A 234 -5.72 12.50 -33.80
N LYS A 235 -6.99 12.68 -33.43
CA LYS A 235 -8.05 13.21 -34.27
C LYS A 235 -8.12 14.74 -34.27
N ALA A 236 -7.30 15.43 -33.47
CA ALA A 236 -7.33 16.89 -33.34
C ALA A 236 -7.13 17.64 -34.67
N HIS A 237 -6.55 16.97 -35.63
CA HIS A 237 -6.33 17.51 -36.97
C HIS A 237 -7.20 16.79 -38.03
N LEU A 238 -8.52 16.73 -37.80
CA LEU A 238 -9.44 16.28 -38.82
C LEU A 238 -9.40 17.27 -39.99
N ARG A 239 -8.90 16.79 -41.09
CA ARG A 239 -8.86 17.54 -42.36
C ARG A 239 -10.04 17.08 -43.19
N THR A 240 -10.93 17.98 -43.51
CA THR A 240 -12.06 17.71 -44.38
C THR A 240 -11.74 18.22 -45.79
N TYR A 241 -11.75 17.32 -46.75
CA TYR A 241 -11.57 17.63 -48.16
C TYR A 241 -12.92 17.48 -48.86
N LYS A 242 -13.51 18.58 -49.32
CA LYS A 242 -14.79 18.60 -49.99
C LYS A 242 -14.55 18.47 -51.50
N VAL A 243 -15.09 17.42 -52.09
CA VAL A 243 -14.96 17.13 -53.53
C VAL A 243 -16.34 17.27 -54.16
N GLU A 244 -16.42 18.07 -55.25
CA GLU A 244 -17.65 18.23 -56.00
C GLU A 244 -18.06 16.92 -56.67
N GLY A 245 -19.29 16.49 -56.55
CA GLY A 245 -19.82 15.28 -57.20
C GLY A 245 -19.29 13.96 -56.61
N LEU A 246 -18.68 13.91 -55.42
CA LEU A 246 -18.11 12.73 -54.80
C LEU A 246 -18.99 11.49 -54.88
N ARG A 247 -20.32 11.62 -54.63
CA ARG A 247 -21.27 10.49 -54.70
C ARG A 247 -21.34 9.90 -56.12
N GLY A 248 -21.29 10.76 -57.15
CA GLY A 248 -21.30 10.33 -58.53
C GLY A 248 -20.01 9.61 -58.94
N ILE A 249 -18.85 10.11 -58.47
CA ILE A 249 -17.54 9.51 -58.69
C ILE A 249 -17.45 8.12 -58.04
N ILE A 250 -17.94 8.00 -56.78
CA ILE A 250 -17.98 6.70 -56.11
C ILE A 250 -18.92 5.73 -56.81
N ALA A 251 -20.10 6.18 -57.23
CA ALA A 251 -21.08 5.33 -57.95
C ALA A 251 -20.59 4.87 -59.34
N ALA A 252 -19.87 5.72 -60.04
CA ALA A 252 -19.31 5.40 -61.36
C ALA A 252 -18.10 4.44 -61.28
N GLY A 253 -17.35 4.48 -60.16
CA GLY A 253 -16.16 3.64 -59.97
C GLY A 253 -15.08 3.85 -61.05
N GLY A 254 -14.23 2.85 -61.24
CA GLY A 254 -13.26 2.80 -62.32
C GLY A 254 -12.21 3.93 -62.33
N PRO A 255 -11.86 4.49 -63.48
CA PRO A 255 -10.78 5.48 -63.58
C PRO A 255 -11.01 6.78 -62.82
N ALA A 256 -12.27 7.21 -62.67
CA ALA A 256 -12.61 8.44 -61.95
C ALA A 256 -12.33 8.27 -60.42
N LEU A 257 -12.69 7.13 -59.83
CA LEU A 257 -12.39 6.82 -58.44
C LEU A 257 -10.89 6.64 -58.22
N ALA A 258 -10.18 5.96 -59.12
CA ALA A 258 -8.72 5.80 -59.05
C ALA A 258 -8.01 7.16 -59.15
N GLY A 259 -8.48 8.09 -59.99
CA GLY A 259 -7.97 9.45 -60.07
C GLY A 259 -8.14 10.22 -58.76
N LEU A 260 -9.32 10.14 -58.13
CA LEU A 260 -9.58 10.76 -56.82
C LEU A 260 -8.66 10.18 -55.71
N GLU A 261 -8.50 8.85 -55.70
CA GLU A 261 -7.60 8.21 -54.71
C GLU A 261 -6.13 8.65 -54.91
N ALA A 262 -5.67 8.76 -56.16
CA ALA A 262 -4.33 9.26 -56.50
C ALA A 262 -4.15 10.73 -56.06
N GLN A 263 -5.16 11.58 -56.27
CA GLN A 263 -5.17 12.98 -55.81
C GLN A 263 -5.11 13.06 -54.28
N MET A 264 -5.91 12.26 -53.57
CA MET A 264 -5.88 12.21 -52.11
C MET A 264 -4.53 11.73 -51.54
N LYS A 265 -3.92 10.73 -52.19
CA LYS A 265 -2.57 10.26 -51.82
C LYS A 265 -1.52 11.34 -52.08
N PHE A 266 -1.57 12.03 -53.18
CA PHE A 266 -0.67 13.14 -53.50
C PHE A 266 -0.84 14.30 -52.51
N THR A 267 -2.05 14.75 -52.26
CA THR A 267 -2.35 15.81 -51.29
C THR A 267 -1.81 15.44 -49.91
N ARG A 268 -1.98 14.19 -49.45
CA ARG A 268 -1.44 13.69 -48.19
C ARG A 268 0.09 13.71 -48.14
N LEU A 269 0.77 13.38 -49.24
CA LEU A 269 2.22 13.42 -49.34
C LEU A 269 2.76 14.86 -49.39
N ALA A 270 2.05 15.77 -50.03
CA ALA A 270 2.43 17.19 -50.14
C ALA A 270 2.21 17.98 -48.84
N GLN A 271 1.31 17.52 -47.96
CA GLN A 271 1.02 18.13 -46.66
C GLN A 271 2.07 17.78 -45.61
N THR A 272 3.30 18.22 -45.80
CA THR A 272 4.35 18.25 -44.76
C THR A 272 4.37 19.59 -44.06
N ASN A 273 5.14 19.74 -42.99
CA ASN A 273 5.24 21.02 -42.23
C ASN A 273 5.70 22.21 -43.12
N GLU A 274 6.38 21.92 -44.22
CA GLU A 274 6.88 22.92 -45.21
C GLU A 274 6.21 22.77 -46.59
N GLY A 275 5.25 21.84 -46.71
CA GLY A 275 4.60 21.51 -47.97
C GLY A 275 3.42 22.42 -48.30
N MET A 276 3.20 22.63 -49.60
CA MET A 276 2.07 23.38 -50.13
C MET A 276 0.89 22.44 -50.43
N THR A 277 -0.32 22.81 -49.98
CA THR A 277 -1.53 22.07 -50.34
C THR A 277 -2.00 22.51 -51.72
N VAL A 278 -2.05 21.57 -52.69
CA VAL A 278 -2.54 21.81 -54.05
C VAL A 278 -3.94 21.21 -54.18
N MET A 279 -4.92 22.04 -54.62
CA MET A 279 -6.34 21.65 -54.74
C MET A 279 -6.91 22.20 -56.04
N ASP A 280 -8.02 21.61 -56.52
CA ASP A 280 -8.82 22.22 -57.57
C ASP A 280 -9.53 23.47 -57.08
N VAL A 281 -9.83 24.41 -57.97
CA VAL A 281 -10.53 25.68 -57.63
C VAL A 281 -11.93 25.44 -57.01
N LYS A 282 -12.54 24.30 -57.32
CA LYS A 282 -13.85 23.92 -56.84
C LYS A 282 -13.81 23.08 -55.54
N ASP A 283 -12.63 22.59 -55.18
CA ASP A 283 -12.47 21.83 -53.94
C ASP A 283 -12.29 22.75 -52.75
N GLU A 284 -12.86 22.38 -51.61
CA GLU A 284 -12.72 23.09 -50.33
C GLU A 284 -11.96 22.25 -49.34
N PHE A 285 -10.99 22.86 -48.67
CA PHE A 285 -10.26 22.25 -47.57
C PHE A 285 -10.54 22.99 -46.28
N GLU A 286 -11.09 22.30 -45.30
CA GLU A 286 -11.32 22.82 -43.97
C GLU A 286 -10.46 22.06 -42.96
N ALA A 287 -9.69 22.80 -42.19
CA ALA A 287 -8.97 22.26 -41.03
C ALA A 287 -9.75 22.63 -39.77
N HIS A 288 -10.31 21.64 -39.12
CA HIS A 288 -10.97 21.83 -37.84
C HIS A 288 -9.94 21.57 -36.73
N SER A 289 -9.60 22.61 -35.96
CA SER A 289 -8.82 22.47 -34.74
C SER A 289 -9.77 22.34 -33.55
N TYR A 290 -9.72 21.23 -32.84
CA TYR A 290 -10.47 21.04 -31.62
C TYR A 290 -9.63 21.53 -30.44
N THR A 291 -10.21 22.35 -29.58
CA THR A 291 -9.61 22.72 -28.31
C THR A 291 -10.07 21.72 -27.26
N PHE A 292 -9.11 21.12 -26.54
CA PHE A 292 -9.36 20.12 -25.50
C PHE A 292 -9.27 20.76 -24.10
N SER A 293 -9.78 21.99 -23.95
CA SER A 293 -9.88 22.63 -22.64
C SER A 293 -10.79 21.81 -21.71
N GLY A 294 -10.33 21.55 -20.48
CA GLY A 294 -11.07 20.78 -19.47
C GLY A 294 -10.84 19.26 -19.50
N LEU A 295 -10.16 18.70 -20.52
CA LEU A 295 -9.87 17.26 -20.56
C LEU A 295 -8.92 16.84 -19.44
N SER A 296 -7.90 17.66 -19.15
CA SER A 296 -6.98 17.45 -18.02
C SER A 296 -7.72 17.44 -16.68
N ASP A 297 -8.65 18.38 -16.50
CA ASP A 297 -9.43 18.49 -15.28
C ASP A 297 -10.34 17.28 -15.07
N MET A 298 -10.97 16.78 -16.14
CA MET A 298 -11.77 15.55 -16.09
C MET A 298 -10.94 14.33 -15.72
N LEU A 299 -9.77 14.14 -16.33
CA LEU A 299 -8.88 13.03 -15.98
C LEU A 299 -8.42 13.12 -14.52
N THR A 300 -8.10 14.33 -14.04
CA THR A 300 -7.75 14.57 -12.65
C THR A 300 -8.92 14.23 -11.71
N GLN A 301 -10.14 14.57 -12.06
CA GLN A 301 -11.34 14.22 -11.29
C GLN A 301 -11.53 12.69 -11.19
N PHE A 302 -11.36 11.95 -12.30
CA PHE A 302 -11.42 10.50 -12.25
C PHE A 302 -10.29 9.90 -11.40
N ALA A 303 -9.08 10.43 -11.51
CA ALA A 303 -7.95 10.02 -10.69
C ALA A 303 -8.21 10.25 -9.19
N GLN A 304 -8.78 11.41 -8.81
CA GLN A 304 -9.18 11.70 -7.43
C GLN A 304 -10.27 10.76 -6.91
N GLN A 305 -11.23 10.37 -7.76
CA GLN A 305 -12.25 9.39 -7.39
C GLN A 305 -11.64 8.01 -7.11
N LEU A 306 -10.62 7.59 -7.87
CA LEU A 306 -9.89 6.35 -7.61
C LEU A 306 -9.13 6.44 -6.28
N CYS A 307 -8.45 7.54 -6.01
CA CYS A 307 -7.77 7.78 -4.73
C CYS A 307 -8.76 7.69 -3.55
N GLY A 308 -9.93 8.33 -3.68
CA GLY A 308 -10.98 8.27 -2.68
C GLY A 308 -11.54 6.87 -2.46
N ALA A 309 -11.75 6.10 -3.53
CA ALA A 309 -12.23 4.71 -3.44
C ALA A 309 -11.25 3.78 -2.70
N LEU A 310 -9.95 3.99 -2.89
CA LEU A 310 -8.89 3.24 -2.21
C LEU A 310 -8.54 3.81 -0.83
N GLY A 311 -8.94 5.06 -0.58
CA GLY A 311 -8.46 5.83 0.58
C GLY A 311 -6.94 5.95 0.57
N MET A 312 -6.36 6.19 -0.61
CA MET A 312 -4.92 6.30 -0.87
C MET A 312 -4.62 7.73 -1.36
N PRO A 313 -3.53 8.38 -0.90
CA PRO A 313 -3.15 9.70 -1.39
C PRO A 313 -2.86 9.70 -2.89
N PHE A 314 -3.14 10.81 -3.53
CA PHE A 314 -2.86 10.99 -4.94
C PHE A 314 -1.36 10.82 -5.25
N THR A 315 -0.50 11.33 -4.38
CA THR A 315 0.96 11.19 -4.46
C THR A 315 1.42 9.74 -4.41
N ARG A 316 0.78 8.88 -3.60
CA ARG A 316 1.15 7.45 -3.47
C ARG A 316 0.63 6.61 -4.63
N LEU A 317 -0.57 6.91 -5.15
CA LEU A 317 -1.17 6.15 -6.23
C LEU A 317 -0.63 6.55 -7.61
N PHE A 318 -0.46 7.87 -7.86
CA PHE A 318 -0.07 8.40 -9.18
C PHE A 318 1.36 8.92 -9.23
N GLY A 319 2.09 8.97 -8.12
CA GLY A 319 3.48 9.41 -8.05
C GLY A 319 3.67 10.92 -8.32
N GLN A 320 2.60 11.70 -8.28
CA GLN A 320 2.61 13.14 -8.55
C GLN A 320 1.89 13.90 -7.43
N SER A 321 2.35 15.10 -7.12
CA SER A 321 1.61 15.98 -6.24
C SER A 321 0.41 16.57 -6.98
N PRO A 322 -0.78 16.67 -6.34
CA PRO A 322 -1.93 17.31 -6.94
C PRO A 322 -1.59 18.79 -7.21
N THR A 323 -1.89 19.27 -8.41
CA THR A 323 -1.78 20.70 -8.75
C THR A 323 -2.86 21.49 -8.01
N GLY A 324 -2.49 22.31 -7.02
CA GLY A 324 -3.45 23.11 -6.26
C GLY A 324 -2.88 23.77 -5.00
N LEU A 325 -3.72 24.46 -4.24
CA LEU A 325 -3.39 25.38 -3.16
C LEU A 325 -2.65 24.77 -1.94
N ASN A 326 -2.53 23.46 -1.81
CA ASN A 326 -1.79 22.78 -0.74
C ASN A 326 -0.84 21.72 -1.33
N ALA A 327 0.08 22.17 -2.15
CA ALA A 327 0.89 21.32 -3.04
C ALA A 327 1.96 20.44 -2.36
N THR A 328 2.09 20.42 -1.04
CA THR A 328 3.15 19.62 -0.39
C THR A 328 2.81 18.14 -0.26
N GLY A 329 1.52 17.77 -0.24
CA GLY A 329 1.09 16.39 -0.05
C GLY A 329 1.50 15.77 1.31
N GLU A 330 2.22 16.50 2.16
CA GLU A 330 2.74 16.00 3.45
C GLU A 330 1.62 15.58 4.40
N GLY A 331 0.55 16.37 4.48
CA GLY A 331 -0.61 16.06 5.30
C GLY A 331 -1.31 14.77 4.87
N GLU A 332 -1.45 14.55 3.55
CA GLU A 332 -2.04 13.34 2.99
C GLU A 332 -1.14 12.12 3.25
N MET A 333 0.19 12.28 3.10
CA MET A 333 1.13 11.20 3.39
C MET A 333 1.17 10.85 4.87
N LYS A 334 1.04 11.84 5.77
CA LYS A 334 0.92 11.57 7.21
C LYS A 334 -0.33 10.74 7.53
N GLN A 335 -1.49 11.10 6.97
CA GLN A 335 -2.72 10.32 7.13
C GLN A 335 -2.57 8.91 6.55
N TRP A 336 -1.86 8.77 5.43
CA TRP A 336 -1.55 7.47 4.85
C TRP A 336 -0.69 6.61 5.78
N HIS A 337 0.39 7.16 6.35
CA HIS A 337 1.25 6.43 7.29
C HIS A 337 0.48 5.99 8.54
N GLU A 338 -0.40 6.84 9.07
CA GLU A 338 -1.29 6.46 10.17
C GLU A 338 -2.23 5.29 9.79
N LYS A 339 -2.79 5.31 8.57
CA LYS A 339 -3.60 4.22 8.05
C LYS A 339 -2.78 2.94 7.90
N VAL A 340 -1.55 3.02 7.39
CA VAL A 340 -0.64 1.87 7.30
C VAL A 340 -0.37 1.30 8.69
N LYS A 341 -0.02 2.14 9.67
CA LYS A 341 0.20 1.73 11.06
C LYS A 341 -1.03 1.01 11.64
N GLN A 342 -2.22 1.55 11.42
CA GLN A 342 -3.47 0.89 11.83
C GLN A 342 -3.65 -0.50 11.20
N GLN A 343 -3.30 -0.65 9.91
CA GLN A 343 -3.38 -1.96 9.24
C GLN A 343 -2.30 -2.93 9.73
N GLN A 344 -1.09 -2.46 10.02
CA GLN A 344 -0.03 -3.26 10.65
C GLN A 344 -0.49 -3.81 12.00
N GLU A 345 -1.00 -2.94 12.89
CA GLU A 345 -1.51 -3.35 14.20
C GLU A 345 -2.66 -4.35 14.10
N ARG A 346 -3.61 -4.07 13.22
CA ARG A 346 -4.81 -4.90 13.08
C ARG A 346 -4.53 -6.26 12.46
N ARG A 347 -3.68 -6.30 11.41
CA ARG A 347 -3.51 -7.49 10.55
C ARG A 347 -2.27 -8.29 10.87
N LEU A 348 -1.17 -7.63 11.26
CA LEU A 348 0.12 -8.27 11.41
C LEU A 348 0.56 -8.49 12.86
N ARG A 349 0.09 -7.70 13.84
CA ARG A 349 0.54 -7.80 15.25
C ARG A 349 0.49 -9.25 15.78
N ASN A 350 -0.68 -9.84 15.81
CA ASN A 350 -0.86 -11.19 16.33
C ASN A 350 -0.20 -12.29 15.48
N PRO A 351 -0.32 -12.29 14.13
CA PRO A 351 0.40 -13.25 13.30
C PRO A 351 1.92 -13.17 13.44
N LEU A 352 2.49 -11.97 13.51
CA LEU A 352 3.92 -11.78 13.69
C LEU A 352 4.40 -12.27 15.05
N HIS A 353 3.65 -12.05 16.13
CA HIS A 353 4.01 -12.57 17.43
C HIS A 353 4.17 -14.11 17.39
N ARG A 354 3.25 -14.81 16.72
CA ARG A 354 3.34 -16.27 16.52
C ARG A 354 4.54 -16.65 15.66
N LEU A 355 4.81 -15.90 14.58
CA LEU A 355 5.97 -16.12 13.73
C LEU A 355 7.28 -15.94 14.49
N PHE A 356 7.39 -14.89 15.30
CA PHE A 356 8.60 -14.62 16.11
C PHE A 356 8.82 -15.71 17.17
N ALA A 357 7.74 -16.28 17.73
CA ALA A 357 7.90 -17.44 18.63
C ALA A 357 8.48 -18.66 17.91
N VAL A 358 8.06 -18.93 16.67
CA VAL A 358 8.64 -19.98 15.83
C VAL A 358 10.10 -19.68 15.49
N MET A 359 10.39 -18.43 15.15
CA MET A 359 11.73 -18.00 14.78
C MET A 359 12.68 -18.06 16.00
N SER A 360 12.25 -17.61 17.19
CA SER A 360 13.06 -17.71 18.40
C SER A 360 13.51 -19.14 18.70
N MET A 361 12.57 -20.10 18.62
CA MET A 361 12.91 -21.52 18.80
C MET A 361 13.85 -22.01 17.70
N SER A 362 13.64 -21.64 16.47
CA SER A 362 14.47 -22.11 15.35
C SER A 362 15.82 -21.41 15.25
N SER A 363 15.93 -20.14 15.53
CA SER A 363 17.17 -19.36 15.39
C SER A 363 18.02 -19.42 16.67
N LEU A 364 17.37 -19.20 17.82
CA LEU A 364 18.05 -19.10 19.11
C LEU A 364 18.03 -20.43 19.87
N GLY A 365 17.02 -21.30 19.67
CA GLY A 365 16.81 -22.54 20.43
C GLY A 365 16.18 -22.31 21.80
N LYS A 366 15.58 -21.15 22.03
CA LYS A 366 14.92 -20.78 23.29
C LYS A 366 13.57 -20.10 23.03
N PRO A 367 12.58 -20.23 23.95
CA PRO A 367 11.31 -19.53 23.81
C PRO A 367 11.49 -18.01 23.95
N LEU A 368 10.51 -17.26 23.43
CA LEU A 368 10.45 -15.82 23.67
C LEU A 368 10.30 -15.54 25.18
N PRO A 369 11.00 -14.52 25.71
CA PRO A 369 10.78 -14.06 27.09
C PRO A 369 9.35 -13.53 27.31
N ASP A 370 8.90 -13.51 28.57
CA ASP A 370 7.54 -13.03 28.93
C ASP A 370 7.36 -11.52 28.67
N ASP A 371 8.44 -10.76 28.72
CA ASP A 371 8.52 -9.32 28.44
C ASP A 371 8.81 -8.99 26.97
N PHE A 372 8.82 -9.99 26.09
CA PHE A 372 9.02 -9.78 24.66
C PHE A 372 7.94 -8.89 24.06
N GLY A 373 8.40 -7.86 23.38
CA GLY A 373 7.56 -6.96 22.60
C GLY A 373 8.20 -6.60 21.25
N PHE A 374 7.42 -6.02 20.39
CA PHE A 374 7.93 -5.40 19.17
C PHE A 374 7.04 -4.23 18.75
N GLU A 375 7.63 -3.25 18.10
CA GLU A 375 6.92 -2.10 17.53
C GLU A 375 7.24 -2.00 16.03
N PHE A 376 6.25 -1.58 15.23
CA PHE A 376 6.48 -1.29 13.81
C PHE A 376 7.27 0.00 13.69
N ARG A 377 8.40 -0.03 12.97
CA ARG A 377 9.22 1.16 12.71
C ARG A 377 8.40 2.20 11.95
N SER A 378 8.60 3.47 12.27
CA SER A 378 7.91 4.57 11.60
C SER A 378 8.26 4.63 10.13
N LEU A 379 7.25 4.87 9.29
CA LEU A 379 7.43 5.12 7.86
C LEU A 379 7.80 6.57 7.55
N GLN A 380 7.60 7.45 8.52
CA GLN A 380 7.93 8.85 8.40
C GLN A 380 9.41 9.03 8.79
N GLU A 381 10.25 9.22 7.80
CA GLU A 381 11.61 9.70 8.05
C GLU A 381 11.52 11.17 8.44
N SER A 382 11.88 11.48 9.69
CA SER A 382 12.05 12.86 10.11
C SER A 382 13.14 13.50 9.24
N SER A 383 12.90 14.72 8.77
CA SER A 383 13.93 15.47 8.07
C SER A 383 15.14 15.68 8.97
N GLU A 384 16.32 15.91 8.39
CA GLU A 384 17.54 16.20 9.17
C GLU A 384 17.34 17.35 10.16
N ALA A 385 16.54 18.36 9.77
CA ALA A 385 16.19 19.47 10.65
C ALA A 385 15.29 19.04 11.82
N GLU A 386 14.30 18.18 11.57
CA GLU A 386 13.42 17.64 12.61
C GLU A 386 14.19 16.71 13.55
N LYS A 387 15.08 15.85 13.04
CA LYS A 387 15.97 15.01 13.86
C LYS A 387 16.85 15.86 14.78
N ALA A 388 17.41 16.94 14.24
CA ALA A 388 18.22 17.88 15.04
C ALA A 388 17.38 18.60 16.11
N ASP A 389 16.16 19.04 15.79
CA ASP A 389 15.25 19.69 16.75
C ASP A 389 14.79 18.71 17.85
N ILE A 390 14.44 17.47 17.47
CA ILE A 390 14.13 16.39 18.43
C ILE A 390 15.35 16.13 19.32
N GLY A 391 16.54 16.03 18.74
CA GLY A 391 17.79 15.81 19.48
C GLY A 391 18.05 16.89 20.53
N VAL A 392 17.90 18.16 20.15
CA VAL A 392 18.04 19.31 21.08
C VAL A 392 17.00 19.22 22.21
N LYS A 393 15.74 18.96 21.90
CA LYS A 393 14.66 18.85 22.88
C LYS A 393 14.87 17.66 23.83
N THR A 394 15.34 16.54 23.30
CA THR A 394 15.67 15.35 24.11
C THR A 394 16.78 15.64 25.10
N VAL A 395 17.87 16.25 24.64
CA VAL A 395 18.98 16.66 25.53
C VAL A 395 18.51 17.63 26.58
N GLN A 396 17.71 18.64 26.22
CA GLN A 396 17.16 19.60 27.18
C GLN A 396 16.28 18.92 28.25
N ALA A 397 15.39 18.00 27.84
CA ALA A 397 14.53 17.28 28.75
C ALA A 397 15.33 16.40 29.72
N ILE A 398 16.33 15.69 29.21
CA ILE A 398 17.22 14.82 30.02
C ILE A 398 18.07 15.68 30.99
N SER A 399 18.64 16.81 30.52
CA SER A 399 19.38 17.73 31.40
C SER A 399 18.50 18.24 32.52
N GLN A 400 17.26 18.65 32.24
CA GLN A 400 16.33 19.11 33.27
C GLN A 400 15.97 18.00 34.27
N ALA A 401 15.83 16.76 33.80
CA ALA A 401 15.56 15.60 34.64
C ALA A 401 16.75 15.27 35.57
N ILE A 402 17.99 15.41 35.09
CA ILE A 402 19.20 15.30 35.91
C ILE A 402 19.28 16.42 36.93
N ASP A 403 19.10 17.68 36.50
CA ASP A 403 19.15 18.86 37.39
C ASP A 403 18.08 18.81 38.49
N SER A 404 16.92 18.21 38.16
CA SER A 404 15.82 17.98 39.11
C SER A 404 15.98 16.70 39.96
N GLN A 405 17.10 15.99 39.80
CA GLN A 405 17.41 14.71 40.47
C GLN A 405 16.31 13.63 40.29
N ILE A 406 15.60 13.66 39.15
CA ILE A 406 14.57 12.67 38.79
C ILE A 406 15.24 11.41 38.25
N ILE A 407 16.33 11.58 37.45
CA ILE A 407 17.13 10.50 36.87
C ILE A 407 18.63 10.71 37.21
N ASP A 408 19.36 9.63 37.31
CA ASP A 408 20.82 9.63 37.47
C ASP A 408 21.54 9.65 36.13
N ILE A 409 22.85 9.86 36.14
CA ILE A 409 23.67 9.94 34.93
C ILE A 409 23.65 8.64 34.13
N PRO A 410 23.78 7.44 34.71
CA PRO A 410 23.68 6.19 33.97
C PRO A 410 22.36 6.02 33.23
N THR A 411 21.25 6.34 33.90
CA THR A 411 19.90 6.29 33.29
C THR A 411 19.80 7.30 32.15
N ALA A 412 20.32 8.51 32.32
CA ALA A 412 20.36 9.52 31.28
C ALA A 412 21.17 9.07 30.04
N MET A 413 22.30 8.39 30.24
CA MET A 413 23.11 7.82 29.14
C MET A 413 22.35 6.73 28.38
N LYS A 414 21.57 5.88 29.09
CA LYS A 414 20.70 4.87 28.47
C LYS A 414 19.61 5.52 27.63
N GLU A 415 18.94 6.55 28.16
CA GLU A 415 17.90 7.28 27.43
C GLU A 415 18.47 7.99 26.18
N LEU A 416 19.66 8.63 26.29
CA LEU A 416 20.34 9.22 25.13
C LEU A 416 20.69 8.18 24.07
N LYS A 417 21.24 7.02 24.48
CA LYS A 417 21.52 5.91 23.57
C LYS A 417 20.24 5.41 22.89
N ASN A 418 19.17 5.22 23.64
CA ASN A 418 17.88 4.79 23.11
C ASN A 418 17.25 5.81 22.14
N SER A 419 17.59 7.10 22.29
CA SER A 419 17.14 8.14 21.36
C SER A 419 17.92 8.18 20.04
N ALA A 420 19.06 7.50 19.95
CA ALA A 420 19.94 7.54 18.77
C ALA A 420 19.27 7.17 17.45
N PRO A 421 18.39 6.16 17.35
CA PRO A 421 17.70 5.83 16.10
C PRO A 421 16.78 6.96 15.59
N VAL A 422 16.22 7.75 16.50
CA VAL A 422 15.30 8.85 16.18
C VAL A 422 16.03 10.15 15.92
N THR A 423 17.07 10.45 16.71
CA THR A 423 17.80 11.72 16.67
C THR A 423 18.99 11.71 15.71
N GLY A 424 19.52 10.52 15.38
CA GLY A 424 20.78 10.37 14.66
C GLY A 424 22.01 10.78 15.48
N LEU A 425 21.84 11.07 16.79
CA LEU A 425 22.88 11.51 17.72
C LEU A 425 23.10 10.46 18.81
N PHE A 426 24.26 10.51 19.46
CA PHE A 426 24.58 9.67 20.64
C PHE A 426 24.69 8.15 20.39
N GLY A 427 24.74 7.71 19.13
CA GLY A 427 24.92 6.29 18.78
C GLY A 427 26.31 5.72 19.18
N SER A 428 27.26 6.57 19.58
CA SER A 428 28.58 6.18 20.04
C SER A 428 28.67 5.88 21.54
N ILE A 429 27.54 6.03 22.28
CA ILE A 429 27.51 5.63 23.70
C ILE A 429 27.44 4.10 23.75
N ASP A 430 28.53 3.45 24.19
CA ASP A 430 28.59 2.00 24.34
C ASP A 430 28.15 1.54 25.74
N ASP A 431 27.93 0.24 25.87
CA ASP A 431 27.46 -0.35 27.11
C ASP A 431 28.54 -0.33 28.19
N ASP A 432 29.81 -0.33 27.79
CA ASP A 432 30.95 -0.24 28.72
C ASP A 432 30.96 1.13 29.42
N ALA A 433 30.77 2.21 28.67
CA ALA A 433 30.65 3.56 29.22
C ALA A 433 29.46 3.71 30.20
N ILE A 434 28.33 3.07 29.90
CA ILE A 434 27.16 3.05 30.77
C ILE A 434 27.50 2.26 32.06
N SER A 435 28.13 1.09 31.96
CA SER A 435 28.49 0.26 33.09
C SER A 435 29.52 0.97 34.00
N GLU A 436 30.51 1.65 33.41
CA GLU A 436 31.48 2.47 34.18
C GLU A 436 30.75 3.60 34.94
N ALA A 437 29.75 4.24 34.31
CA ALA A 437 28.96 5.28 34.97
C ALA A 437 28.10 4.72 36.11
N GLU A 438 27.50 3.51 35.95
CA GLU A 438 26.79 2.82 37.03
C GLU A 438 27.66 2.48 38.22
N ASP A 439 28.86 1.99 37.97
CA ASP A 439 29.80 1.65 39.03
C ASP A 439 30.35 2.90 39.74
N ALA A 440 30.58 3.98 39.00
CA ALA A 440 30.90 5.28 39.57
C ALA A 440 29.76 5.86 40.42
N ALA A 441 28.51 5.72 39.99
CA ALA A 441 27.35 6.16 40.76
C ALA A 441 27.16 5.36 42.05
N LYS A 442 27.44 4.06 42.04
CA LYS A 442 27.41 3.21 43.26
C LYS A 442 28.56 3.50 44.23
N ALA A 443 29.72 3.92 43.70
CA ALA A 443 30.89 4.25 44.47
C ALA A 443 30.84 5.67 45.09
N ALA A 444 29.97 6.55 44.58
CA ALA A 444 29.82 7.89 45.10
C ALA A 444 29.29 7.82 46.57
N PRO A 445 29.95 8.45 47.54
CA PRO A 445 29.40 8.51 48.92
C PRO A 445 28.05 9.21 48.89
N PRO A 446 27.10 8.81 49.75
CA PRO A 446 25.81 9.53 49.87
C PRO A 446 26.08 11.01 50.10
N PRO A 447 25.30 11.94 49.52
CA PRO A 447 25.51 13.36 49.71
C PRO A 447 25.60 13.60 51.20
N SER A 448 26.77 14.01 51.67
CA SER A 448 26.96 14.43 53.07
C SER A 448 25.96 15.56 53.28
N GLU A 449 25.15 15.42 54.35
CA GLU A 449 24.39 16.55 54.88
C GLU A 449 25.27 17.77 54.81
N MET A 450 24.90 18.75 53.96
CA MET A 450 25.63 20.00 53.87
C MET A 450 25.65 20.54 55.32
N ASP A 451 26.85 20.66 55.89
CA ASP A 451 27.08 21.43 57.11
C ASP A 451 26.41 22.82 56.89
N LEU A 452 25.23 22.98 57.37
CA LEU A 452 24.63 24.28 57.47
C LEU A 452 25.56 25.09 58.37
N PRO A 453 26.11 26.22 57.94
CA PRO A 453 26.91 27.03 58.80
C PRO A 453 26.03 27.44 60.01
N ASP A 454 26.59 27.20 61.19
CA ASP A 454 25.97 27.54 62.47
C ASP A 454 25.53 29.01 62.50
N VAL A 455 24.23 29.22 62.32
CA VAL A 455 23.59 30.55 62.35
C VAL A 455 23.24 31.02 63.77
N SER A 456 23.81 30.45 64.80
CA SER A 456 23.58 30.89 66.19
C SER A 456 24.22 32.25 66.56
N GLY A 457 24.87 32.94 65.63
CA GLY A 457 25.58 34.19 65.86
C GLY A 457 25.08 35.45 65.12
N LEU A 458 24.00 35.38 64.31
CA LEU A 458 23.50 36.56 63.58
C LEU A 458 22.27 37.13 64.26
N THR A 459 22.54 38.12 65.16
CA THR A 459 21.53 39.09 65.61
C THR A 459 21.08 39.95 64.43
N ALA A 460 19.78 40.14 64.38
CA ALA A 460 19.09 40.94 63.41
C ALA A 460 19.73 42.32 63.16
N ASP A 461 20.22 42.56 61.94
CA ASP A 461 20.29 43.92 61.39
C ASP A 461 19.63 43.92 60.00
N SER A 462 18.53 44.64 59.97
CA SER A 462 17.63 44.75 58.84
C SER A 462 18.25 45.70 57.78
N GLY A 463 18.71 45.14 56.72
CA GLY A 463 19.13 45.98 55.55
C GLY A 463 19.88 45.22 54.48
N SER A 464 19.22 45.01 53.33
CA SER A 464 19.85 44.80 52.02
C SER A 464 19.99 43.39 51.43
N ALA A 465 18.96 42.55 51.54
CA ALA A 465 18.81 41.48 50.56
C ALA A 465 18.29 41.99 49.19
N LEU A 466 17.75 43.23 49.13
CA LEU A 466 17.25 43.84 47.88
C LEU A 466 18.31 44.56 47.02
N ASP A 467 19.48 44.85 47.57
CA ASP A 467 20.55 45.54 46.84
C ASP A 467 21.45 44.59 46.04
N TRP A 468 21.51 43.32 46.42
CA TRP A 468 22.28 42.31 45.65
C TRP A 468 21.56 41.92 44.35
N ILE A 469 20.24 41.85 44.32
CA ILE A 469 19.43 41.55 43.12
C ILE A 469 19.48 42.74 42.10
N LYS A 470 19.67 43.99 42.56
CA LYS A 470 19.78 45.14 41.65
C LYS A 470 21.15 45.27 40.94
N ARG A 471 22.20 44.62 41.47
CA ARG A 471 23.53 44.63 40.83
C ARG A 471 23.66 43.58 39.69
N TRP A 472 22.83 42.56 39.67
CA TRP A 472 22.86 41.50 38.64
C TRP A 472 22.06 41.83 37.38
N ARG A 473 21.25 42.88 37.42
CA ARG A 473 20.47 43.37 36.25
C ARG A 473 21.16 44.40 35.38
N LYS A 474 22.44 44.70 35.62
CA LYS A 474 23.22 45.71 34.91
C LYS A 474 24.59 45.19 34.38
N LYS A 475 24.70 43.90 34.10
CA LYS A 475 25.82 43.45 33.23
C LYS A 475 25.26 42.60 32.11
#